data_c1ca907f13d5a73401541fc0bff91659
#
_entry.id   c1ca907f13d5a73401541fc0bff91659
#
_cell.length_a   1.000
_cell.length_b   1.000
_cell.length_c   1.000
_cell.angle_alpha   90.00
_cell.angle_beta   90.00
_cell.angle_gamma   90.00
#
_symmetry.space_group_name_H-M   'P 1'
#
loop_
_entity.id
_entity.type
_entity.pdbx_description
1 polymer ?
#
loop_
_entity_poly.entity_id
_entity_poly.type
_entity_poly.pdbx_seq_one_letter_code
_entity_poly.pdbx_strand_id
1 'polypeptide(L)'
;MKIIHIFTDIIVLTILSCSPKLEDGIYAKVNTNKGEIQLQLTFDQTPLTVANFVSLAEGTNTQVDSIYSGKPYYDGLTFHRVIQDFMIQGGDPTGTGQGGPGYRFDDEIVPELKHDGPGVLSM
;
A
#
# COMPACT_ATOMS: atom_id res chain seq x y z
N MET A 1 -51.62 30.13 -35.97
CA MET A 1 -50.20 29.93 -35.75
C MET A 1 -50.07 29.21 -34.41
N LYS A 2 -49.76 27.89 -34.43
CA LYS A 2 -49.62 27.06 -33.21
C LYS A 2 -48.12 26.97 -32.86
N ILE A 3 -47.78 27.49 -31.68
CA ILE A 3 -46.42 27.38 -31.13
C ILE A 3 -46.35 26.06 -30.39
N ILE A 4 -45.51 25.14 -30.89
CA ILE A 4 -45.19 23.85 -30.24
C ILE A 4 -43.97 24.08 -29.34
N HIS A 5 -44.18 24.05 -28.03
CA HIS A 5 -43.08 24.03 -27.08
C HIS A 5 -42.59 22.58 -26.94
N ILE A 6 -41.39 22.33 -27.44
CA ILE A 6 -40.68 21.06 -27.19
C ILE A 6 -39.91 21.23 -25.87
N PHE A 7 -40.42 20.63 -24.82
CA PHE A 7 -39.64 20.46 -23.56
C PHE A 7 -38.65 19.33 -23.76
N THR A 8 -37.38 19.68 -23.83
CA THR A 8 -36.31 18.70 -23.83
C THR A 8 -35.97 18.43 -22.37
N ASP A 9 -36.48 17.32 -21.84
CA ASP A 9 -36.12 16.84 -20.53
C ASP A 9 -34.66 16.35 -20.57
N ILE A 10 -33.74 17.15 -20.01
CA ILE A 10 -32.35 16.72 -19.77
C ILE A 10 -32.37 15.86 -18.54
N ILE A 11 -32.35 14.53 -18.73
CA ILE A 11 -32.12 13.57 -17.66
C ILE A 11 -30.68 13.69 -17.28
N VAL A 12 -30.41 14.41 -16.18
CA VAL A 12 -29.07 14.40 -15.52
C VAL A 12 -28.91 13.08 -14.78
N LEU A 13 -28.23 12.16 -15.43
CA LEU A 13 -27.86 10.89 -14.81
C LEU A 13 -26.74 11.15 -13.78
N THR A 14 -27.10 11.38 -12.53
CA THR A 14 -26.15 11.46 -11.43
C THR A 14 -25.60 10.06 -11.16
N ILE A 15 -24.39 9.79 -11.65
CA ILE A 15 -23.67 8.58 -11.29
C ILE A 15 -23.23 8.74 -9.83
N LEU A 16 -23.96 8.13 -8.88
CA LEU A 16 -23.47 7.95 -7.52
C LEU A 16 -22.28 6.98 -7.60
N SER A 17 -21.07 7.54 -7.58
CA SER A 17 -19.86 6.77 -7.36
C SER A 17 -19.88 6.29 -5.91
N CYS A 18 -20.40 5.09 -5.67
CA CYS A 18 -20.35 4.44 -4.38
C CYS A 18 -18.94 3.88 -4.21
N SER A 19 -18.02 4.69 -3.67
CA SER A 19 -16.75 4.16 -3.19
C SER A 19 -17.03 3.23 -2.02
N PRO A 20 -16.55 1.98 -2.01
CA PRO A 20 -16.74 1.09 -0.88
C PRO A 20 -16.16 1.77 0.37
N LYS A 21 -16.97 1.87 1.43
CA LYS A 21 -16.51 2.38 2.71
C LYS A 21 -15.53 1.36 3.29
N LEU A 22 -14.30 1.78 3.53
CA LEU A 22 -13.32 0.96 4.22
C LEU A 22 -13.77 0.73 5.67
N GLU A 23 -13.52 -0.46 6.19
CA GLU A 23 -13.68 -0.77 7.60
C GLU A 23 -12.65 0.00 8.44
N ASP A 24 -12.87 0.11 9.76
CA ASP A 24 -11.89 0.74 10.65
C ASP A 24 -10.60 -0.08 10.66
N GLY A 25 -9.46 0.58 10.51
CA GLY A 25 -8.17 -0.10 10.40
C GLY A 25 -7.03 0.81 9.98
N ILE A 26 -5.83 0.26 9.96
CA ILE A 26 -4.64 0.93 9.41
C ILE A 26 -4.48 0.48 7.96
N TYR A 27 -4.36 1.44 7.06
CA TYR A 27 -4.20 1.20 5.63
C TYR A 27 -2.97 1.90 5.09
N ALA A 28 -2.26 1.21 4.21
CA ALA A 28 -1.20 1.81 3.41
C ALA A 28 -1.63 1.91 1.95
N LYS A 29 -1.26 3.01 1.30
CA LYS A 29 -1.44 3.22 -0.14
C LYS A 29 -0.08 3.32 -0.80
N VAL A 30 0.23 2.36 -1.66
CA VAL A 30 1.46 2.34 -2.43
C VAL A 30 1.15 2.86 -3.84
N ASN A 31 1.57 4.10 -4.12
CA ASN A 31 1.39 4.70 -5.43
C ASN A 31 2.53 4.28 -6.35
N THR A 32 2.22 3.56 -7.40
CA THR A 32 3.21 3.08 -8.36
C THR A 32 2.96 3.66 -9.76
N ASN A 33 3.94 3.56 -10.64
CA ASN A 33 3.77 3.91 -12.06
C ASN A 33 2.80 2.98 -12.82
N LYS A 34 2.28 1.94 -12.16
CA LYS A 34 1.30 0.99 -12.70
C LYS A 34 -0.08 1.12 -12.05
N GLY A 35 -0.21 1.98 -11.04
CA GLY A 35 -1.44 2.21 -10.31
C GLY A 35 -1.25 2.18 -8.81
N GLU A 36 -2.34 2.43 -8.07
CA GLU A 36 -2.38 2.39 -6.62
C GLU A 36 -2.62 0.96 -6.13
N ILE A 37 -1.86 0.56 -5.11
CA ILE A 37 -2.09 -0.66 -4.34
C ILE A 37 -2.54 -0.24 -2.94
N GLN A 38 -3.70 -0.69 -2.50
CA GLN A 38 -4.20 -0.44 -1.15
C GLN A 38 -4.04 -1.69 -0.31
N LEU A 39 -3.46 -1.53 0.87
CA LEU A 39 -3.12 -2.59 1.81
C LEU A 39 -3.81 -2.32 3.14
N GLN A 40 -4.46 -3.33 3.71
CA GLN A 40 -4.89 -3.33 5.09
C GLN A 40 -3.79 -3.95 5.95
N LEU A 41 -3.36 -3.25 6.99
CA LEU A 41 -2.28 -3.70 7.85
C LEU A 41 -2.85 -4.36 9.11
N THR A 42 -2.39 -5.57 9.42
CA THR A 42 -2.90 -6.44 10.49
C THR A 42 -2.30 -6.07 11.86
N PHE A 43 -2.44 -4.82 12.28
CA PHE A 43 -1.77 -4.28 13.47
C PHE A 43 -2.16 -4.99 14.78
N ASP A 44 -3.37 -5.56 14.86
CA ASP A 44 -3.81 -6.33 16.02
C ASP A 44 -3.07 -7.67 16.17
N GLN A 45 -2.63 -8.25 15.05
CA GLN A 45 -1.99 -9.56 14.99
C GLN A 45 -0.47 -9.46 14.89
N THR A 46 0.04 -8.44 14.18
CA THR A 46 1.47 -8.24 13.95
C THR A 46 1.89 -6.80 14.24
N PRO A 47 1.75 -6.34 15.51
CA PRO A 47 1.98 -4.94 15.86
C PRO A 47 3.41 -4.45 15.61
N LEU A 48 4.43 -5.27 15.84
CA LEU A 48 5.83 -4.87 15.62
C LEU A 48 6.12 -4.71 14.12
N THR A 49 5.66 -5.64 13.31
CA THR A 49 5.83 -5.60 11.84
C THR A 49 5.13 -4.38 11.26
N VAL A 50 3.89 -4.12 11.70
CA VAL A 50 3.13 -2.94 11.25
C VAL A 50 3.78 -1.64 11.70
N ALA A 51 4.21 -1.55 12.97
CA ALA A 51 4.91 -0.36 13.48
C ALA A 51 6.22 -0.10 12.72
N ASN A 52 6.96 -1.16 12.42
CA ASN A 52 8.17 -1.07 11.61
C ASN A 52 7.87 -0.52 10.20
N PHE A 53 6.89 -1.12 9.52
CA PHE A 53 6.50 -0.69 8.18
C PHE A 53 6.03 0.78 8.16
N VAL A 54 5.13 1.16 9.09
CA VAL A 54 4.59 2.53 9.18
C VAL A 54 5.71 3.54 9.48
N SER A 55 6.55 3.26 10.47
CA SER A 55 7.65 4.18 10.83
C SER A 55 8.66 4.37 9.71
N LEU A 56 8.93 3.34 8.90
CA LEU A 56 9.74 3.45 7.70
C LEU A 56 9.03 4.30 6.62
N ALA A 57 7.75 4.03 6.39
CA ALA A 57 6.97 4.76 5.39
C ALA A 57 6.85 6.25 5.71
N GLU A 58 6.72 6.61 6.99
CA GLU A 58 6.62 7.98 7.46
C GLU A 58 7.98 8.67 7.69
N GLY A 59 9.08 7.92 7.63
CA GLY A 59 10.43 8.45 7.92
C GLY A 59 10.66 8.77 9.40
N THR A 60 9.86 8.18 10.30
CA THR A 60 9.96 8.41 11.76
C THR A 60 10.79 7.34 12.47
N ASN A 61 11.23 6.31 11.76
CA ASN A 61 12.03 5.23 12.33
C ASN A 61 13.43 5.72 12.70
N THR A 62 13.80 5.55 13.97
CA THR A 62 15.09 6.02 14.53
C THR A 62 16.20 4.97 14.46
N GLN A 63 15.90 3.75 14.05
CA GLN A 63 16.88 2.64 13.96
C GLN A 63 17.56 2.55 12.59
N VAL A 64 17.04 3.29 11.61
CA VAL A 64 17.58 3.29 10.24
C VAL A 64 18.98 3.87 10.18
N ASP A 65 19.76 3.45 9.20
CA ASP A 65 21.02 4.10 8.87
C ASP A 65 20.84 5.61 8.67
N SER A 66 21.84 6.38 9.06
CA SER A 66 21.78 7.85 9.06
C SER A 66 21.40 8.46 7.71
N ILE A 67 21.69 7.78 6.61
CA ILE A 67 21.34 8.22 5.26
C ILE A 67 19.84 8.20 4.99
N TYR A 68 19.07 7.41 5.75
CA TYR A 68 17.60 7.29 5.64
C TYR A 68 16.87 8.04 6.75
N SER A 69 17.57 8.54 7.76
CA SER A 69 16.98 9.21 8.92
C SER A 69 16.13 10.43 8.50
N GLY A 70 14.90 10.49 9.04
CA GLY A 70 13.97 11.59 8.79
C GLY A 70 13.40 11.64 7.37
N LYS A 71 13.49 10.54 6.60
CA LYS A 71 12.99 10.44 5.22
C LYS A 71 12.03 9.27 5.08
N PRO A 72 10.92 9.42 4.32
CA PRO A 72 10.11 8.28 3.91
C PRO A 72 10.97 7.25 3.17
N TYR A 73 11.12 6.09 3.79
CA TYR A 73 12.09 5.09 3.35
C TYR A 73 11.74 4.45 1.99
N TYR A 74 10.44 4.26 1.73
CA TYR A 74 9.99 3.55 0.53
C TYR A 74 9.86 4.44 -0.71
N ASP A 75 9.91 5.75 -0.55
CA ASP A 75 9.71 6.69 -1.66
C ASP A 75 10.83 6.55 -2.71
N GLY A 76 10.41 6.42 -3.96
CA GLY A 76 11.31 6.28 -5.10
C GLY A 76 11.93 4.90 -5.28
N LEU A 77 11.61 3.93 -4.42
CA LEU A 77 12.11 2.56 -4.56
C LEU A 77 11.39 1.82 -5.70
N THR A 78 12.00 0.74 -6.15
CA THR A 78 11.46 -0.12 -7.20
C THR A 78 11.11 -1.50 -6.66
N PHE A 79 10.16 -2.17 -7.32
CA PHE A 79 10.04 -3.61 -7.18
C PHE A 79 11.14 -4.25 -8.01
N HIS A 80 12.26 -4.55 -7.36
CA HIS A 80 13.49 -5.03 -8.00
C HIS A 80 13.42 -6.51 -8.42
N ARG A 81 12.45 -7.26 -7.91
CA ARG A 81 12.23 -8.65 -8.27
C ARG A 81 10.75 -8.91 -8.50
N VAL A 82 10.43 -9.38 -9.70
CA VAL A 82 9.07 -9.71 -10.13
C VAL A 82 9.07 -11.11 -10.70
N ILE A 83 8.31 -12.02 -10.10
CA ILE A 83 8.16 -13.38 -10.59
C ILE A 83 6.68 -13.60 -10.89
N GLN A 84 6.38 -13.88 -12.15
CA GLN A 84 5.03 -14.14 -12.63
C GLN A 84 4.39 -15.28 -11.84
N ASP A 85 3.12 -15.11 -11.49
CA ASP A 85 2.28 -16.06 -10.74
C ASP A 85 2.83 -16.41 -9.34
N PHE A 86 3.77 -15.62 -8.81
CA PHE A 86 4.34 -15.86 -7.49
C PHE A 86 4.36 -14.58 -6.64
N MET A 87 5.25 -13.61 -6.90
CA MET A 87 5.37 -12.41 -6.07
C MET A 87 6.06 -11.25 -6.75
N ILE A 88 5.90 -10.05 -6.17
CA ILE A 88 6.75 -8.88 -6.41
C ILE A 88 7.48 -8.54 -5.11
N GLN A 89 8.72 -8.14 -5.19
CA GLN A 89 9.56 -7.79 -4.04
C GLN A 89 10.15 -6.40 -4.22
N GLY A 90 10.02 -5.58 -3.19
CA GLY A 90 10.55 -4.23 -3.10
C GLY A 90 11.11 -3.94 -1.71
N GLY A 91 11.39 -2.66 -1.42
CA GLY A 91 11.86 -2.23 -0.10
C GLY A 91 13.38 -2.23 0.06
N ASP A 92 14.15 -2.58 -0.97
CA ASP A 92 15.60 -2.48 -0.99
C ASP A 92 16.05 -1.21 -1.75
N PRO A 93 16.68 -0.24 -1.06
CA PRO A 93 17.14 0.99 -1.71
C PRO A 93 18.23 0.77 -2.77
N THR A 94 18.95 -0.34 -2.69
CA THR A 94 19.99 -0.69 -3.69
C THR A 94 19.42 -1.38 -4.92
N GLY A 95 18.19 -1.91 -4.83
CA GLY A 95 17.55 -2.67 -5.92
C GLY A 95 18.20 -4.01 -6.21
N THR A 96 19.06 -4.52 -5.34
CA THR A 96 19.80 -5.79 -5.54
C THR A 96 19.20 -6.97 -4.78
N GLY A 97 18.31 -6.70 -3.83
CA GLY A 97 17.75 -7.68 -2.90
C GLY A 97 18.62 -7.93 -1.68
N GLN A 98 19.72 -7.19 -1.51
CA GLN A 98 20.64 -7.34 -0.38
C GLN A 98 20.76 -6.10 0.49
N GLY A 99 20.19 -4.97 0.05
CA GLY A 99 20.11 -3.75 0.83
C GLY A 99 18.96 -3.78 1.83
N GLY A 100 18.93 -2.77 2.69
CA GLY A 100 17.88 -2.62 3.69
C GLY A 100 18.06 -1.35 4.51
N PRO A 101 17.25 -1.15 5.55
CA PRO A 101 17.25 0.06 6.35
C PRO A 101 18.45 0.16 7.34
N GLY A 102 19.30 -0.84 7.43
CA GLY A 102 20.47 -0.85 8.31
C GLY A 102 20.28 -1.65 9.61
N TYR A 103 19.13 -2.23 9.83
CA TYR A 103 18.83 -3.07 11.00
C TYR A 103 17.95 -4.25 10.63
N ARG A 104 17.76 -5.14 11.57
CA ARG A 104 16.79 -6.25 11.50
C ARG A 104 16.00 -6.30 12.80
N PHE A 105 14.81 -6.86 12.74
CA PHE A 105 13.97 -7.15 13.90
C PHE A 105 13.45 -8.58 13.81
N ASP A 106 12.91 -9.08 14.92
CA ASP A 106 12.46 -10.47 15.03
C ASP A 106 11.17 -10.68 14.22
N ASP A 107 11.02 -11.89 13.69
CA ASP A 107 9.81 -12.29 12.97
C ASP A 107 8.60 -12.34 13.90
N GLU A 108 7.44 -11.84 13.43
CA GLU A 108 6.14 -12.04 14.07
C GLU A 108 5.34 -13.08 13.28
N ILE A 109 5.38 -14.33 13.73
CA ILE A 109 4.71 -15.43 13.06
C ILE A 109 3.35 -15.68 13.69
N VAL A 110 2.29 -15.55 12.91
CA VAL A 110 0.90 -15.82 13.29
C VAL A 110 0.41 -16.99 12.45
N PRO A 111 0.01 -18.12 13.06
CA PRO A 111 -0.37 -19.33 12.32
C PRO A 111 -1.54 -19.15 11.35
N GLU A 112 -2.42 -18.18 11.61
CA GLU A 112 -3.59 -17.84 10.80
C GLU A 112 -3.24 -16.97 9.57
N LEU A 113 -2.12 -16.24 9.62
CA LEU A 113 -1.65 -15.40 8.52
C LEU A 113 -0.76 -16.22 7.58
N LYS A 114 -1.30 -16.61 6.45
CA LYS A 114 -0.62 -17.49 5.48
C LYS A 114 -0.56 -16.85 4.10
N HIS A 115 0.42 -17.32 3.29
CA HIS A 115 0.52 -16.99 1.87
C HIS A 115 -0.25 -18.00 1.03
N ASP A 116 -1.54 -18.13 1.26
CA ASP A 116 -2.41 -19.14 0.63
C ASP A 116 -3.21 -18.59 -0.57
N GLY A 117 -2.97 -17.34 -0.94
CA GLY A 117 -3.61 -16.70 -2.07
C GLY A 117 -2.93 -15.39 -2.47
N PRO A 118 -3.40 -14.77 -3.56
CA PRO A 118 -2.91 -13.47 -3.99
C PRO A 118 -3.33 -12.35 -3.03
N GLY A 119 -2.57 -11.26 -3.01
CA GLY A 119 -2.90 -10.05 -2.24
C GLY A 119 -2.37 -10.04 -0.81
N VAL A 120 -1.47 -10.95 -0.44
CA VAL A 120 -0.81 -10.97 0.86
C VAL A 120 0.47 -10.14 0.81
N LEU A 121 0.61 -9.20 1.75
CA LEU A 121 1.86 -8.48 2.03
C LEU A 121 2.57 -9.18 3.19
N SER A 122 3.86 -9.45 3.04
CA SER A 122 4.72 -9.83 4.17
C SER A 122 6.05 -9.07 4.12
N MET A 123 6.69 -9.00 5.27
CA MET A 123 7.89 -8.23 5.48
C MET A 123 9.02 -9.13 5.98
#